data_e95ed12c29142d71c7fa5a8866263e63
#
_entry.id   e95ed12c29142d71c7fa5a8866263e63
#
_cell.length_a   1.000
_cell.length_b   1.000
_cell.length_c   1.000
_cell.angle_alpha   90.00
_cell.angle_beta   90.00
_cell.angle_gamma   90.00
#
_symmetry.space_group_name_H-M   'P 1'
#
loop_
_entity.id
_entity.type
_entity.pdbx_description
1 polymer ?
#
loop_
_entity_poly.entity_id
_entity_poly.type
_entity_poly.pdbx_seq_one_letter_code
_entity_poly.pdbx_strand_id
1 'polypeptide(L)'
;MTDKSIASIANISEQDLLSFTPAMRQFIQIKRDNPTLLIMYRMGDFYETFFEDAELVHRVLGLTLTSRSSTNSGTRIPMAGIPYMTLDQYLVRLVNQGFSVGICEQLGTPGKGLMERKLVRTITPGTLTDESLLNDRSESTLLAVYLQGKGSAVGLAWMTISSGVFKAMETTEAGLINEIERINPSEILIADRDRELAEERFPDRSVSTLPDWHFDRIRAEKTLLKQFGTSTLEPFGIADSDILITAAGVVAEYARSTQGTDLTHITAITRETDNDHLGLDAASRRNLEIVRTLRGEQTNTLFSTMDLSLIHISEPTRQAEI
;
A
#
# COMPACT_ATOMS: atom_id res chain seq x y z
N MET A 1 7.94 -5.48 42.18
CA MET A 1 8.54 -6.16 41.02
C MET A 1 7.99 -5.44 39.80
N THR A 2 8.78 -4.54 39.23
CA THR A 2 8.41 -3.74 38.07
C THR A 2 8.33 -4.65 36.84
N ASP A 3 7.13 -4.82 36.36
CA ASP A 3 6.83 -5.51 35.10
C ASP A 3 7.49 -4.70 33.97
N LYS A 4 8.67 -5.14 33.52
CA LYS A 4 9.33 -4.57 32.33
C LYS A 4 8.57 -5.08 31.12
N SER A 5 7.49 -4.42 30.74
CA SER A 5 6.87 -4.62 29.45
C SER A 5 7.85 -4.10 28.39
N ILE A 6 8.38 -4.99 27.57
CA ILE A 6 9.14 -4.60 26.37
C ILE A 6 8.11 -4.13 25.37
N ALA A 7 7.85 -2.84 25.34
CA ALA A 7 6.77 -2.25 24.55
C ALA A 7 7.15 -2.04 23.07
N SER A 8 8.45 -2.02 22.72
CA SER A 8 8.88 -1.70 21.36
C SER A 8 10.02 -2.60 20.89
N ILE A 9 9.89 -3.12 19.66
CA ILE A 9 10.90 -3.95 18.98
C ILE A 9 12.19 -3.16 18.74
N ALA A 10 12.11 -1.86 18.53
CA ALA A 10 13.27 -1.00 18.33
C ALA A 10 14.22 -0.97 19.54
N ASN A 11 13.71 -1.24 20.75
CA ASN A 11 14.46 -1.20 21.99
C ASN A 11 15.07 -2.56 22.40
N ILE A 12 14.87 -3.63 21.60
CA ILE A 12 15.39 -4.97 21.90
C ILE A 12 16.86 -5.04 21.49
N SER A 13 17.76 -5.22 22.45
CA SER A 13 19.17 -5.42 22.17
C SER A 13 19.47 -6.82 21.61
N GLU A 14 20.62 -7.01 20.97
CA GLU A 14 21.08 -8.33 20.48
C GLU A 14 21.19 -9.38 21.61
N GLN A 15 21.54 -8.93 22.82
CA GLN A 15 21.62 -9.81 23.99
C GLN A 15 20.22 -10.23 24.46
N ASP A 16 19.27 -9.30 24.44
CA ASP A 16 17.88 -9.60 24.80
C ASP A 16 17.22 -10.52 23.77
N LEU A 17 17.63 -10.42 22.48
CA LEU A 17 17.11 -11.28 21.42
C LEU A 17 17.32 -12.76 21.73
N LEU A 18 18.44 -13.13 22.38
CA LEU A 18 18.73 -14.51 22.77
C LEU A 18 17.77 -15.05 23.85
N SER A 19 17.13 -14.20 24.61
CA SER A 19 16.13 -14.57 25.62
C SER A 19 14.80 -15.01 25.02
N PHE A 20 14.50 -14.62 23.78
CA PHE A 20 13.25 -14.96 23.11
C PHE A 20 13.25 -16.37 22.53
N THR A 21 12.06 -16.94 22.40
CA THR A 21 11.87 -18.21 21.71
C THR A 21 12.30 -18.11 20.24
N PRO A 22 12.72 -19.21 19.59
CA PRO A 22 13.16 -19.18 18.20
C PRO A 22 12.10 -18.60 17.23
N ALA A 23 10.82 -18.89 17.44
CA ALA A 23 9.73 -18.33 16.62
C ALA A 23 9.62 -16.81 16.80
N MET A 24 9.77 -16.30 18.03
CA MET A 24 9.72 -14.88 18.30
C MET A 24 10.94 -14.13 17.74
N ARG A 25 12.12 -14.76 17.75
CA ARG A 25 13.30 -14.20 17.09
C ARG A 25 13.10 -14.02 15.58
N GLN A 26 12.45 -14.98 14.91
CA GLN A 26 12.08 -14.85 13.50
C GLN A 26 11.13 -13.67 13.28
N PHE A 27 10.10 -13.55 14.14
CA PHE A 27 9.16 -12.41 14.06
C PHE A 27 9.87 -11.06 14.21
N ILE A 28 10.71 -10.92 15.24
CA ILE A 28 11.45 -9.68 15.51
C ILE A 28 12.33 -9.32 14.32
N GLN A 29 13.01 -10.31 13.72
CA GLN A 29 13.86 -10.09 12.55
C GLN A 29 13.03 -9.59 11.35
N ILE A 30 11.92 -10.27 11.03
CA ILE A 30 11.02 -9.85 9.94
C ILE A 30 10.51 -8.43 10.17
N LYS A 31 10.13 -8.09 11.40
CA LYS A 31 9.65 -6.74 11.73
C LYS A 31 10.74 -5.68 11.62
N ARG A 32 11.97 -5.98 12.01
CA ARG A 32 13.14 -5.09 11.85
C ARG A 32 13.46 -4.81 10.39
N ASP A 33 13.35 -5.85 9.54
CA ASP A 33 13.57 -5.74 8.10
C ASP A 33 12.42 -4.97 7.42
N ASN A 34 11.23 -4.92 8.05
CA ASN A 34 10.02 -4.29 7.53
C ASN A 34 9.33 -3.44 8.62
N PRO A 35 9.94 -2.34 9.08
CA PRO A 35 9.47 -1.61 10.26
C PRO A 35 8.09 -0.96 10.09
N THR A 36 7.73 -0.59 8.88
CA THR A 36 6.45 0.08 8.56
C THR A 36 5.28 -0.88 8.36
N LEU A 37 5.56 -2.17 8.11
CA LEU A 37 4.51 -3.16 7.90
C LEU A 37 3.92 -3.65 9.23
N LEU A 38 2.60 -3.74 9.29
CA LEU A 38 1.90 -4.52 10.31
C LEU A 38 2.05 -6.00 9.97
N ILE A 39 2.69 -6.78 10.85
CA ILE A 39 3.00 -8.18 10.56
C ILE A 39 1.90 -9.12 11.07
N MET A 40 1.25 -9.82 10.15
CA MET A 40 0.36 -10.96 10.42
C MET A 40 1.16 -12.25 10.32
N TYR A 41 1.47 -12.86 11.47
CA TYR A 41 2.42 -13.97 11.58
C TYR A 41 1.69 -15.29 11.80
N ARG A 42 1.81 -16.22 10.86
CA ARG A 42 1.11 -17.51 10.93
C ARG A 42 1.60 -18.37 12.09
N MET A 43 0.68 -18.76 12.97
CA MET A 43 0.89 -19.65 14.11
C MET A 43 -0.22 -20.72 14.16
N GLY A 44 -0.02 -21.84 13.46
CA GLY A 44 -1.05 -22.87 13.32
C GLY A 44 -2.29 -22.33 12.58
N ASP A 45 -3.45 -22.35 13.23
CA ASP A 45 -4.72 -21.92 12.66
C ASP A 45 -5.02 -20.42 12.87
N PHE A 46 -4.03 -19.66 13.36
CA PHE A 46 -4.16 -18.24 13.63
C PHE A 46 -3.09 -17.42 12.88
N TYR A 47 -3.43 -16.17 12.59
CA TYR A 47 -2.46 -15.11 12.40
C TYR A 47 -2.36 -14.31 13.68
N GLU A 48 -1.17 -14.25 14.23
CA GLU A 48 -0.87 -13.52 15.47
C GLU A 48 -0.04 -12.29 15.16
N THR A 49 -0.28 -11.22 15.89
CA THR A 49 0.52 -10.00 15.89
C THR A 49 1.09 -9.79 17.28
N PHE A 50 2.24 -9.12 17.38
CA PHE A 50 2.95 -8.96 18.65
C PHE A 50 3.43 -7.52 18.82
N PHE A 51 3.76 -7.14 20.05
CA PHE A 51 4.29 -5.83 20.42
C PHE A 51 3.35 -4.69 19.98
N GLU A 52 3.92 -3.66 19.34
CA GLU A 52 3.20 -2.48 18.84
C GLU A 52 2.12 -2.85 17.80
N ASP A 53 2.37 -3.86 16.98
CA ASP A 53 1.38 -4.33 16.01
C ASP A 53 0.15 -4.90 16.70
N ALA A 54 0.32 -5.61 17.82
CA ALA A 54 -0.81 -6.14 18.61
C ALA A 54 -1.64 -5.02 19.26
N GLU A 55 -0.98 -3.99 19.80
CA GLU A 55 -1.64 -2.81 20.36
C GLU A 55 -2.38 -2.03 19.27
N LEU A 56 -1.78 -1.93 18.09
CA LEU A 56 -2.39 -1.27 16.93
C LEU A 56 -3.67 -1.99 16.49
N VAL A 57 -3.64 -3.32 16.27
CA VAL A 57 -4.82 -4.07 15.84
C VAL A 57 -5.90 -4.10 16.92
N HIS A 58 -5.53 -4.11 18.20
CA HIS A 58 -6.50 -3.96 19.30
C HIS A 58 -7.25 -2.64 19.18
N ARG A 59 -6.55 -1.53 18.98
CA ARG A 59 -7.12 -0.18 18.89
C ARG A 59 -7.98 -0.01 17.63
N VAL A 60 -7.50 -0.52 16.48
CA VAL A 60 -8.08 -0.28 15.15
C VAL A 60 -9.22 -1.26 14.85
N LEU A 61 -9.04 -2.53 15.21
CA LEU A 61 -9.99 -3.60 14.87
C LEU A 61 -10.87 -4.00 16.04
N GLY A 62 -10.54 -3.57 17.27
CA GLY A 62 -11.25 -4.01 18.50
C GLY A 62 -10.93 -5.45 18.91
N LEU A 63 -9.82 -6.02 18.43
CA LEU A 63 -9.40 -7.37 18.79
C LEU A 63 -8.98 -7.42 20.26
N THR A 64 -9.21 -8.57 20.90
CA THR A 64 -8.79 -8.76 22.29
C THR A 64 -7.28 -8.77 22.38
N LEU A 65 -6.73 -7.83 23.16
CA LEU A 65 -5.32 -7.82 23.49
C LEU A 65 -5.06 -8.84 24.60
N THR A 66 -4.18 -9.78 24.32
CA THR A 66 -3.74 -10.82 25.26
C THR A 66 -2.25 -10.70 25.49
N SER A 67 -1.68 -11.56 26.31
CA SER A 67 -0.25 -11.62 26.50
C SER A 67 0.25 -13.07 26.46
N ARG A 68 1.34 -13.30 25.74
CA ARG A 68 2.00 -14.60 25.65
C ARG A 68 3.36 -14.54 26.31
N SER A 69 3.72 -15.59 27.05
CA SER A 69 5.10 -15.78 27.49
C SER A 69 5.93 -16.25 26.30
N SER A 70 6.74 -15.35 25.76
CA SER A 70 7.55 -15.62 24.55
C SER A 70 9.06 -15.54 24.82
N THR A 71 9.43 -15.41 26.09
CA THR A 71 10.82 -15.44 26.55
C THR A 71 11.08 -16.65 27.43
N ASN A 72 12.32 -17.10 27.49
CA ASN A 72 12.77 -18.14 28.40
C ASN A 72 12.66 -17.70 29.88
N SER A 73 12.60 -16.38 30.14
CA SER A 73 12.45 -15.76 31.46
C SER A 73 10.98 -15.50 31.87
N GLY A 74 10.01 -15.85 31.03
CA GLY A 74 8.58 -15.68 31.31
C GLY A 74 8.05 -14.26 31.11
N THR A 75 8.80 -13.34 30.49
CA THR A 75 8.32 -11.99 30.17
C THR A 75 7.12 -12.07 29.21
N ARG A 76 6.06 -11.37 29.55
CA ARG A 76 4.83 -11.35 28.73
C ARG A 76 4.95 -10.30 27.63
N ILE A 77 4.53 -10.66 26.43
CA ILE A 77 4.52 -9.82 25.25
C ILE A 77 3.07 -9.58 24.84
N PRO A 78 2.66 -8.33 24.53
CA PRO A 78 1.35 -8.05 23.97
C PRO A 78 1.15 -8.86 22.70
N MET A 79 -0.03 -9.49 22.58
CA MET A 79 -0.40 -10.32 21.45
C MET A 79 -1.89 -10.13 21.13
N ALA A 80 -2.21 -10.07 19.85
CA ALA A 80 -3.55 -10.21 19.34
C ALA A 80 -3.54 -11.22 18.18
N GLY A 81 -4.66 -11.91 17.95
CA GLY A 81 -4.72 -12.91 16.90
C GLY A 81 -6.11 -13.05 16.32
N ILE A 82 -6.14 -13.52 15.07
CA ILE A 82 -7.35 -13.81 14.31
C ILE A 82 -7.28 -15.22 13.72
N PRO A 83 -8.38 -15.95 13.59
CA PRO A 83 -8.41 -17.20 12.85
C PRO A 83 -8.01 -16.98 11.39
N TYR A 84 -7.22 -17.89 10.81
CA TYR A 84 -6.72 -17.72 9.44
C TYR A 84 -7.83 -17.59 8.39
N MET A 85 -8.97 -18.24 8.62
CA MET A 85 -10.13 -18.18 7.73
C MET A 85 -10.77 -16.79 7.64
N THR A 86 -10.50 -15.92 8.60
CA THR A 86 -11.11 -14.58 8.67
C THR A 86 -10.17 -13.46 8.27
N LEU A 87 -8.95 -13.80 7.83
CA LEU A 87 -7.88 -12.83 7.50
C LEU A 87 -8.38 -11.73 6.56
N ASP A 88 -9.02 -12.09 5.45
CA ASP A 88 -9.44 -11.13 4.40
C ASP A 88 -10.35 -10.03 4.94
N GLN A 89 -11.29 -10.37 5.83
CA GLN A 89 -12.19 -9.39 6.44
C GLN A 89 -11.45 -8.34 7.29
N TYR A 90 -10.39 -8.75 7.97
CA TYR A 90 -9.56 -7.84 8.76
C TYR A 90 -8.57 -7.06 7.91
N LEU A 91 -8.05 -7.66 6.83
CA LEU A 91 -7.19 -6.97 5.85
C LEU A 91 -7.91 -5.79 5.22
N VAL A 92 -9.15 -5.97 4.75
CA VAL A 92 -9.98 -4.88 4.22
C VAL A 92 -10.05 -3.71 5.19
N ARG A 93 -10.31 -3.98 6.47
CA ARG A 93 -10.45 -2.93 7.48
C ARG A 93 -9.14 -2.20 7.77
N LEU A 94 -8.01 -2.93 7.81
CA LEU A 94 -6.68 -2.34 8.04
C LEU A 94 -6.25 -1.48 6.86
N VAL A 95 -6.35 -2.02 5.65
CA VAL A 95 -5.90 -1.34 4.44
C VAL A 95 -6.75 -0.11 4.12
N ASN A 96 -8.06 -0.17 4.34
CA ASN A 96 -8.96 0.99 4.19
C ASN A 96 -8.66 2.11 5.21
N GLN A 97 -7.95 1.81 6.30
CA GLN A 97 -7.45 2.80 7.26
C GLN A 97 -6.01 3.23 6.97
N GLY A 98 -5.45 2.84 5.82
CA GLY A 98 -4.14 3.26 5.36
C GLY A 98 -2.97 2.40 5.86
N PHE A 99 -3.22 1.26 6.53
CA PHE A 99 -2.15 0.40 7.02
C PHE A 99 -1.66 -0.58 5.94
N SER A 100 -0.35 -0.72 5.83
CA SER A 100 0.29 -1.75 5.03
C SER A 100 0.54 -3.01 5.87
N VAL A 101 0.13 -4.17 5.36
CA VAL A 101 0.14 -5.45 6.09
C VAL A 101 1.07 -6.44 5.41
N GLY A 102 1.99 -7.02 6.20
CA GLY A 102 2.86 -8.12 5.78
C GLY A 102 2.32 -9.47 6.27
N ILE A 103 2.09 -10.40 5.36
CA ILE A 103 1.63 -11.75 5.67
C ILE A 103 2.81 -12.71 5.69
N CYS A 104 3.02 -13.34 6.84
CA CYS A 104 4.07 -14.33 7.04
C CYS A 104 3.47 -15.72 7.13
N GLU A 105 3.90 -16.62 6.24
CA GLU A 105 3.47 -18.01 6.19
C GLU A 105 4.51 -18.97 6.75
N GLN A 106 4.03 -20.11 7.24
CA GLN A 106 4.84 -21.23 7.65
C GLN A 106 5.29 -22.01 6.42
N LEU A 107 6.60 -22.19 6.27
CA LEU A 107 7.19 -22.98 5.20
C LEU A 107 7.69 -24.33 5.75
N GLY A 108 7.41 -25.42 5.06
CA GLY A 108 7.86 -26.76 5.40
C GLY A 108 6.76 -27.69 5.90
N THR A 109 7.13 -28.94 6.16
CA THR A 109 6.21 -30.00 6.62
C THR A 109 6.12 -30.00 8.15
N PRO A 110 4.93 -30.05 8.75
CA PRO A 110 4.77 -30.15 10.19
C PRO A 110 5.51 -31.36 10.77
N GLY A 111 6.24 -31.18 11.87
CA GLY A 111 6.80 -32.27 12.67
C GLY A 111 8.33 -32.44 12.68
N LYS A 112 9.10 -31.65 11.95
CA LYS A 112 10.57 -31.67 11.99
C LYS A 112 11.16 -30.30 12.38
N GLY A 113 11.25 -30.03 13.68
CA GLY A 113 11.95 -28.86 14.20
C GLY A 113 11.18 -27.54 14.12
N LEU A 114 11.91 -26.43 14.24
CA LEU A 114 11.36 -25.08 14.11
C LEU A 114 10.93 -24.83 12.66
N MET A 115 9.64 -24.54 12.46
CA MET A 115 9.13 -24.15 11.13
C MET A 115 9.65 -22.76 10.77
N GLU A 116 10.24 -22.66 9.59
CA GLU A 116 10.63 -21.38 9.02
C GLU A 116 9.39 -20.57 8.63
N ARG A 117 9.41 -19.28 8.89
CA ARG A 117 8.34 -18.34 8.48
C ARG A 117 8.96 -17.22 7.69
N LYS A 118 8.34 -16.92 6.57
CA LYS A 118 8.77 -15.82 5.69
C LYS A 118 7.63 -14.90 5.37
N LEU A 119 7.96 -13.65 5.15
CA LEU A 119 7.05 -12.69 4.52
C LEU A 119 6.81 -13.16 3.08
N VAL A 120 5.58 -13.57 2.78
CA VAL A 120 5.20 -14.11 1.47
C VAL A 120 4.39 -13.11 0.65
N ARG A 121 3.73 -12.17 1.32
CA ARG A 121 2.86 -11.20 0.68
C ARG A 121 2.83 -9.90 1.47
N THR A 122 2.86 -8.78 0.77
CA THR A 122 2.63 -7.45 1.33
C THR A 122 1.39 -6.86 0.67
N ILE A 123 0.46 -6.36 1.49
CA ILE A 123 -0.77 -5.73 1.03
C ILE A 123 -0.74 -4.29 1.50
N THR A 124 -0.85 -3.36 0.56
CA THR A 124 -0.86 -1.92 0.83
C THR A 124 -2.09 -1.27 0.22
N PRO A 125 -2.47 -0.06 0.65
CA PRO A 125 -3.64 0.63 0.11
C PRO A 125 -3.60 0.83 -1.41
N GLY A 126 -2.41 1.03 -1.98
CA GLY A 126 -2.21 1.28 -3.41
C GLY A 126 -2.01 0.03 -4.27
N THR A 127 -1.85 -1.15 -3.66
CA THR A 127 -1.51 -2.38 -4.38
C THR A 127 -2.53 -3.50 -4.19
N LEU A 128 -3.77 -3.17 -3.85
CA LEU A 128 -4.86 -4.13 -3.76
C LEU A 128 -5.25 -4.66 -5.14
N THR A 129 -5.29 -5.98 -5.29
CA THR A 129 -5.69 -6.68 -6.51
C THR A 129 -6.79 -7.70 -6.29
N ASP A 130 -7.02 -8.14 -5.04
CA ASP A 130 -8.04 -9.13 -4.74
C ASP A 130 -9.43 -8.50 -4.79
N GLU A 131 -10.32 -9.08 -5.57
CA GLU A 131 -11.72 -8.64 -5.69
C GLU A 131 -12.43 -8.59 -4.32
N SER A 132 -12.13 -9.52 -3.41
CA SER A 132 -12.67 -9.54 -2.05
C SER A 132 -12.23 -8.37 -1.18
N LEU A 133 -11.12 -7.72 -1.53
CA LEU A 133 -10.52 -6.60 -0.81
C LEU A 133 -10.83 -5.25 -1.48
N LEU A 134 -11.18 -5.26 -2.77
CA LEU A 134 -11.53 -4.06 -3.52
C LEU A 134 -12.94 -3.59 -3.14
N ASN A 135 -13.09 -2.28 -3.06
CA ASN A 135 -14.41 -1.67 -2.96
C ASN A 135 -15.00 -1.57 -4.38
N ASP A 136 -16.23 -2.07 -4.60
CA ASP A 136 -16.90 -2.11 -5.92
C ASP A 136 -16.92 -0.76 -6.65
N ARG A 137 -16.67 0.35 -5.95
CA ARG A 137 -16.76 1.72 -6.47
C ARG A 137 -15.46 2.52 -6.40
N SER A 138 -14.34 1.92 -5.99
CA SER A 138 -13.06 2.63 -5.89
C SER A 138 -11.92 1.75 -6.38
N GLU A 139 -11.15 2.29 -7.32
CA GLU A 139 -9.91 1.66 -7.76
C GLU A 139 -8.80 1.93 -6.73
N SER A 140 -7.96 0.91 -6.49
CA SER A 140 -6.74 1.07 -5.69
C SER A 140 -5.63 1.63 -6.59
N THR A 141 -5.35 2.93 -6.44
CA THR A 141 -4.35 3.63 -7.25
C THR A 141 -3.10 3.92 -6.42
N LEU A 142 -1.96 3.49 -6.90
CA LEU A 142 -0.63 3.77 -6.37
C LEU A 142 -0.03 4.96 -7.12
N LEU A 143 0.42 5.99 -6.41
CA LEU A 143 1.04 7.19 -6.97
C LEU A 143 2.45 7.36 -6.44
N ALA A 144 3.45 7.60 -7.29
CA ALA A 144 4.74 8.13 -6.88
C ALA A 144 4.85 9.62 -7.18
N VAL A 145 5.38 10.36 -6.22
CA VAL A 145 5.71 11.78 -6.33
C VAL A 145 7.23 11.93 -6.26
N TYR A 146 7.82 12.45 -7.32
CA TYR A 146 9.25 12.72 -7.39
C TYR A 146 9.54 14.20 -7.52
N LEU A 147 10.29 14.74 -6.54
CA LEU A 147 10.73 16.12 -6.47
C LEU A 147 12.22 16.17 -6.80
N GLN A 148 12.58 16.86 -7.90
CA GLN A 148 13.98 17.00 -8.28
C GLN A 148 14.73 18.06 -7.45
N GLY A 149 13.99 18.97 -6.82
CA GLY A 149 14.50 20.07 -5.99
C GLY A 149 13.43 21.14 -5.78
N LYS A 150 13.67 22.08 -4.86
CA LYS A 150 12.72 23.17 -4.57
C LYS A 150 12.48 24.05 -5.80
N GLY A 151 11.21 24.25 -6.16
CA GLY A 151 10.80 25.08 -7.30
C GLY A 151 11.00 24.42 -8.66
N SER A 152 11.38 23.16 -8.71
CA SER A 152 11.51 22.37 -9.93
C SER A 152 10.18 21.74 -10.36
N ALA A 153 10.16 21.17 -11.57
CA ALA A 153 9.05 20.33 -12.00
C ALA A 153 8.94 19.11 -11.09
N VAL A 154 7.72 18.64 -10.89
CA VAL A 154 7.37 17.46 -10.10
C VAL A 154 6.93 16.35 -11.05
N GLY A 155 7.54 15.18 -10.93
CA GLY A 155 7.14 13.98 -11.64
C GLY A 155 6.07 13.22 -10.86
N LEU A 156 4.99 12.92 -11.52
CA LEU A 156 3.93 12.07 -11.05
C LEU A 156 3.85 10.83 -11.91
N ALA A 157 3.77 9.66 -11.30
CA ALA A 157 3.42 8.44 -12.01
C ALA A 157 2.45 7.64 -11.15
N TRP A 158 1.40 7.08 -11.75
CA TRP A 158 0.42 6.30 -11.02
C TRP A 158 0.01 5.05 -11.77
N MET A 159 -0.32 4.04 -11.00
CA MET A 159 -0.71 2.73 -11.50
C MET A 159 -1.93 2.21 -10.74
N THR A 160 -2.89 1.68 -11.50
CA THR A 160 -3.97 0.85 -10.98
C THR A 160 -3.69 -0.57 -11.42
N ILE A 161 -3.23 -1.41 -10.51
CA ILE A 161 -2.76 -2.76 -10.85
C ILE A 161 -3.90 -3.61 -11.40
N SER A 162 -5.10 -3.52 -10.82
CA SER A 162 -6.27 -4.33 -11.21
C SER A 162 -6.72 -4.08 -12.66
N SER A 163 -6.72 -2.82 -13.11
CA SER A 163 -7.15 -2.44 -14.46
C SER A 163 -6.00 -2.34 -15.48
N GLY A 164 -4.75 -2.45 -15.03
CA GLY A 164 -3.58 -2.32 -15.90
C GLY A 164 -3.27 -0.89 -16.35
N VAL A 165 -3.93 0.11 -15.76
CA VAL A 165 -3.67 1.52 -16.06
C VAL A 165 -2.34 1.94 -15.46
N PHE A 166 -1.45 2.48 -16.31
CA PHE A 166 -0.19 3.08 -15.88
C PHE A 166 0.02 4.39 -16.62
N LYS A 167 0.15 5.49 -15.87
CA LYS A 167 0.26 6.84 -16.43
C LYS A 167 1.33 7.65 -15.73
N ALA A 168 1.84 8.69 -16.41
CA ALA A 168 2.78 9.65 -15.84
C ALA A 168 2.53 11.05 -16.39
N MET A 169 2.81 12.07 -15.57
CA MET A 169 2.74 13.47 -15.95
C MET A 169 3.76 14.32 -15.20
N GLU A 170 4.12 15.44 -15.77
CA GLU A 170 4.86 16.49 -15.10
C GLU A 170 3.89 17.57 -14.61
N THR A 171 4.14 18.07 -13.40
CA THR A 171 3.40 19.20 -12.84
C THR A 171 4.34 20.15 -12.12
N THR A 172 3.83 21.20 -11.53
CA THR A 172 4.57 22.11 -10.67
C THR A 172 4.25 21.84 -9.20
N GLU A 173 5.09 22.33 -8.28
CA GLU A 173 4.75 22.25 -6.84
C GLU A 173 3.40 22.89 -6.52
N ALA A 174 3.01 23.96 -7.22
CA ALA A 174 1.71 24.63 -7.05
C ALA A 174 0.55 23.77 -7.58
N GLY A 175 0.76 23.02 -8.66
CA GLY A 175 -0.25 22.13 -9.25
C GLY A 175 -0.37 20.77 -8.54
N LEU A 176 0.62 20.38 -7.74
CA LEU A 176 0.72 19.07 -7.15
C LEU A 176 -0.56 18.64 -6.37
N ILE A 177 -1.09 19.52 -5.54
CA ILE A 177 -2.30 19.24 -4.73
C ILE A 177 -3.51 19.00 -5.63
N ASN A 178 -3.68 19.79 -6.70
CA ASN A 178 -4.79 19.64 -7.63
C ASN A 178 -4.73 18.28 -8.35
N GLU A 179 -3.53 17.86 -8.75
CA GLU A 179 -3.34 16.58 -9.42
C GLU A 179 -3.54 15.39 -8.46
N ILE A 180 -3.07 15.49 -7.21
CA ILE A 180 -3.35 14.46 -6.20
C ILE A 180 -4.85 14.34 -5.91
N GLU A 181 -5.57 15.46 -5.83
CA GLU A 181 -7.04 15.43 -5.68
C GLU A 181 -7.76 14.87 -6.94
N ARG A 182 -7.21 15.09 -8.13
CA ARG A 182 -7.73 14.54 -9.39
C ARG A 182 -7.51 13.02 -9.47
N ILE A 183 -6.28 12.58 -9.24
CA ILE A 183 -5.88 11.17 -9.30
C ILE A 183 -6.52 10.39 -8.14
N ASN A 184 -6.68 11.04 -6.99
CA ASN A 184 -7.22 10.48 -5.76
C ASN A 184 -6.58 9.13 -5.38
N PRO A 185 -5.23 9.08 -5.21
CA PRO A 185 -4.52 7.84 -4.96
C PRO A 185 -4.90 7.24 -3.60
N SER A 186 -4.89 5.91 -3.54
CA SER A 186 -5.03 5.15 -2.30
C SER A 186 -3.74 5.14 -1.48
N GLU A 187 -2.60 5.30 -2.16
CA GLU A 187 -1.27 5.35 -1.54
C GLU A 187 -0.34 6.25 -2.35
N ILE A 188 0.46 7.05 -1.63
CA ILE A 188 1.46 7.96 -2.22
C ILE A 188 2.85 7.48 -1.81
N LEU A 189 3.73 7.25 -2.79
CA LEU A 189 5.14 6.95 -2.57
C LEU A 189 5.97 8.22 -2.69
N ILE A 190 6.83 8.46 -1.72
CA ILE A 190 7.73 9.61 -1.70
C ILE A 190 9.09 9.23 -1.12
N ALA A 191 10.15 9.97 -1.47
CA ALA A 191 11.48 9.74 -0.94
C ALA A 191 11.56 10.11 0.55
N ASP A 192 12.39 9.41 1.33
CA ASP A 192 12.57 9.70 2.77
C ASP A 192 13.01 11.14 3.03
N ARG A 193 13.82 11.72 2.13
CA ARG A 193 14.24 13.13 2.22
C ARG A 193 13.09 14.14 2.13
N ASP A 194 11.96 13.74 1.54
CA ASP A 194 10.80 14.61 1.30
C ASP A 194 9.65 14.32 2.29
N ARG A 195 9.89 13.53 3.33
CA ARG A 195 8.91 13.11 4.35
C ARG A 195 8.19 14.29 5.00
N GLU A 196 8.94 15.30 5.45
CA GLU A 196 8.37 16.47 6.12
C GLU A 196 7.38 17.22 5.22
N LEU A 197 7.71 17.34 3.93
CA LEU A 197 6.83 17.94 2.94
C LEU A 197 5.55 17.13 2.75
N ALA A 198 5.65 15.80 2.78
CA ALA A 198 4.49 14.94 2.64
C ALA A 198 3.56 15.02 3.86
N GLU A 199 4.11 15.05 5.08
CA GLU A 199 3.36 15.22 6.32
C GLU A 199 2.63 16.57 6.38
N GLU A 200 3.24 17.63 5.86
CA GLU A 200 2.64 18.96 5.77
C GLU A 200 1.52 19.04 4.71
N ARG A 201 1.77 18.49 3.51
CA ARG A 201 0.88 18.67 2.36
C ARG A 201 -0.20 17.62 2.21
N PHE A 202 0.01 16.41 2.75
CA PHE A 202 -0.89 15.26 2.59
C PHE A 202 -1.25 14.60 3.94
N PRO A 203 -1.65 15.36 4.98
CA PRO A 203 -1.84 14.83 6.33
C PRO A 203 -2.90 13.74 6.42
N ASP A 204 -3.89 13.76 5.52
CA ASP A 204 -5.02 12.83 5.51
C ASP A 204 -4.86 11.70 4.47
N ARG A 205 -3.67 11.57 3.85
CA ARG A 205 -3.40 10.56 2.83
C ARG A 205 -2.48 9.48 3.35
N SER A 206 -2.65 8.26 2.84
CA SER A 206 -1.70 7.17 3.08
C SER A 206 -0.40 7.45 2.33
N VAL A 207 0.66 7.78 3.06
CA VAL A 207 1.99 8.07 2.49
C VAL A 207 2.97 7.00 2.94
N SER A 208 3.63 6.37 1.97
CA SER A 208 4.73 5.43 2.18
C SER A 208 6.03 6.07 1.76
N THR A 209 6.93 6.26 2.72
CA THR A 209 8.27 6.79 2.43
C THR A 209 9.21 5.66 2.05
N LEU A 210 10.00 5.89 1.01
CA LEU A 210 11.00 4.94 0.51
C LEU A 210 12.39 5.54 0.61
N PRO A 211 13.42 4.72 0.88
CA PRO A 211 14.81 5.15 0.83
C PRO A 211 15.15 5.85 -0.50
N ASP A 212 15.96 6.89 -0.44
CA ASP A 212 16.29 7.75 -1.59
C ASP A 212 16.84 7.00 -2.80
N TRP A 213 17.51 5.87 -2.59
CA TRP A 213 18.07 5.05 -3.66
C TRP A 213 17.00 4.39 -4.56
N HIS A 214 15.74 4.30 -4.14
CA HIS A 214 14.63 3.88 -5.00
C HIS A 214 14.36 4.92 -6.09
N PHE A 215 14.65 6.18 -5.82
CA PHE A 215 14.46 7.30 -6.76
C PHE A 215 15.71 7.56 -7.63
N ASP A 216 16.50 6.52 -7.87
CA ASP A 216 17.63 6.58 -8.80
C ASP A 216 17.14 6.39 -10.24
N ARG A 217 17.48 7.36 -11.11
CA ARG A 217 17.03 7.40 -12.51
C ARG A 217 17.49 6.18 -13.32
N ILE A 218 18.74 5.73 -13.11
CA ILE A 218 19.30 4.60 -13.89
C ILE A 218 18.59 3.29 -13.49
N ARG A 219 18.34 3.12 -12.21
CA ARG A 219 17.59 1.98 -11.68
C ARG A 219 16.14 1.98 -12.19
N ALA A 220 15.49 3.15 -12.17
CA ALA A 220 14.14 3.35 -12.66
C ALA A 220 14.02 2.98 -14.15
N GLU A 221 14.93 3.47 -14.99
CA GLU A 221 14.95 3.14 -16.42
C GLU A 221 15.11 1.64 -16.67
N LYS A 222 16.05 0.98 -15.99
CA LYS A 222 16.24 -0.48 -16.09
C LYS A 222 14.99 -1.24 -15.69
N THR A 223 14.30 -0.78 -14.66
CA THR A 223 13.06 -1.39 -14.17
C THR A 223 11.97 -1.30 -15.24
N LEU A 224 11.78 -0.13 -15.86
CA LEU A 224 10.79 0.08 -16.91
C LEU A 224 11.11 -0.69 -18.19
N LEU A 225 12.37 -0.67 -18.65
CA LEU A 225 12.81 -1.45 -19.82
C LEU A 225 12.54 -2.95 -19.63
N LYS A 226 12.83 -3.47 -18.43
CA LYS A 226 12.53 -4.86 -18.09
C LYS A 226 11.01 -5.11 -18.05
N GLN A 227 10.23 -4.19 -17.46
CA GLN A 227 8.79 -4.32 -17.33
C GLN A 227 8.10 -4.39 -18.70
N PHE A 228 8.49 -3.52 -19.63
CA PHE A 228 7.88 -3.44 -20.96
C PHE A 228 8.55 -4.38 -22.00
N GLY A 229 9.65 -5.04 -21.65
CA GLY A 229 10.38 -5.90 -22.58
C GLY A 229 10.99 -5.14 -23.79
N THR A 230 11.39 -3.88 -23.60
CA THR A 230 11.88 -3.00 -24.66
C THR A 230 13.33 -2.57 -24.40
N SER A 231 14.00 -2.07 -25.45
CA SER A 231 15.36 -1.50 -25.36
C SER A 231 15.37 0.02 -25.19
N THR A 232 14.24 0.71 -25.37
CA THR A 232 14.08 2.16 -25.26
C THR A 232 12.71 2.53 -24.71
N LEU A 233 12.61 3.70 -24.09
CA LEU A 233 11.35 4.26 -23.57
C LEU A 233 10.69 5.27 -24.53
N GLU A 234 11.28 5.51 -25.71
CA GLU A 234 10.75 6.44 -26.71
C GLU A 234 9.29 6.16 -27.13
N PRO A 235 8.87 4.90 -27.35
CA PRO A 235 7.49 4.60 -27.74
C PRO A 235 6.43 5.02 -26.70
N PHE A 236 6.84 5.23 -25.46
CA PHE A 236 5.95 5.59 -24.36
C PHE A 236 5.90 7.11 -24.09
N GLY A 237 6.68 7.91 -24.83
CA GLY A 237 6.71 9.38 -24.71
C GLY A 237 7.25 9.93 -23.39
N ILE A 238 8.07 9.14 -22.67
CA ILE A 238 8.69 9.55 -21.39
C ILE A 238 10.22 9.59 -21.45
N ALA A 239 10.82 9.18 -22.56
CA ALA A 239 12.28 9.05 -22.71
C ALA A 239 13.04 10.40 -22.56
N ASP A 240 12.37 11.51 -22.82
CA ASP A 240 12.88 12.88 -22.75
C ASP A 240 12.84 13.49 -21.34
N SER A 241 12.24 12.80 -20.37
CA SER A 241 12.04 13.30 -19.01
C SER A 241 12.58 12.37 -17.93
N ASP A 242 13.71 12.75 -17.34
CA ASP A 242 14.31 12.03 -16.21
C ASP A 242 13.38 11.96 -15.00
N ILE A 243 12.54 12.99 -14.84
CA ILE A 243 11.58 13.10 -13.73
C ILE A 243 10.50 12.06 -13.88
N LEU A 244 9.93 11.89 -15.08
CA LEU A 244 8.90 10.89 -15.36
C LEU A 244 9.46 9.47 -15.28
N ILE A 245 10.65 9.24 -15.85
CA ILE A 245 11.32 7.93 -15.77
C ILE A 245 11.49 7.52 -14.30
N THR A 246 11.97 8.46 -13.46
CA THR A 246 12.21 8.16 -12.04
C THR A 246 10.91 7.84 -11.32
N ALA A 247 9.88 8.67 -11.43
CA ALA A 247 8.59 8.44 -10.79
C ALA A 247 7.95 7.12 -11.25
N ALA A 248 7.94 6.86 -12.57
CA ALA A 248 7.38 5.64 -13.12
C ALA A 248 8.13 4.37 -12.69
N GLY A 249 9.46 4.44 -12.65
CA GLY A 249 10.29 3.32 -12.20
C GLY A 249 10.02 2.95 -10.75
N VAL A 250 9.83 3.94 -9.88
CA VAL A 250 9.48 3.73 -8.45
C VAL A 250 8.14 3.00 -8.33
N VAL A 251 7.11 3.45 -9.05
CA VAL A 251 5.79 2.78 -9.04
C VAL A 251 5.91 1.34 -9.50
N ALA A 252 6.59 1.09 -10.62
CA ALA A 252 6.75 -0.25 -11.18
C ALA A 252 7.54 -1.19 -10.25
N GLU A 253 8.61 -0.70 -9.63
CA GLU A 253 9.40 -1.47 -8.69
C GLU A 253 8.62 -1.81 -7.41
N TYR A 254 7.94 -0.81 -6.83
CA TYR A 254 7.14 -0.99 -5.62
C TYR A 254 5.99 -1.96 -5.85
N ALA A 255 5.22 -1.77 -6.92
CA ALA A 255 4.12 -2.66 -7.28
C ALA A 255 4.57 -4.11 -7.46
N ARG A 256 5.69 -4.35 -8.14
CA ARG A 256 6.27 -5.68 -8.32
C ARG A 256 6.75 -6.29 -7.00
N SER A 257 7.40 -5.51 -6.15
CA SER A 257 7.94 -6.00 -4.87
C SER A 257 6.83 -6.38 -3.89
N THR A 258 5.73 -5.61 -3.86
CA THR A 258 4.59 -5.87 -2.98
C THR A 258 3.73 -7.04 -3.44
N GLN A 259 3.55 -7.19 -4.76
CA GLN A 259 2.80 -8.31 -5.33
C GLN A 259 3.59 -9.62 -5.34
N GLY A 260 4.94 -9.56 -5.26
CA GLY A 260 5.80 -10.74 -5.32
C GLY A 260 5.78 -11.48 -6.68
N THR A 261 5.15 -10.90 -7.69
CA THR A 261 5.00 -11.46 -9.04
C THR A 261 5.29 -10.42 -10.11
N ASP A 262 5.68 -10.88 -11.30
CA ASP A 262 5.81 -10.00 -12.45
C ASP A 262 4.42 -9.52 -12.90
N LEU A 263 4.27 -8.20 -13.08
CA LEU A 263 3.03 -7.56 -13.52
C LEU A 263 2.90 -7.62 -15.05
N THR A 264 2.77 -8.82 -15.61
CA THR A 264 2.83 -9.08 -17.07
C THR A 264 1.73 -8.39 -17.87
N HIS A 265 0.62 -8.04 -17.22
CA HIS A 265 -0.50 -7.31 -17.83
C HIS A 265 -0.25 -5.79 -17.94
N ILE A 266 0.75 -5.26 -17.24
CA ILE A 266 1.17 -3.86 -17.37
C ILE A 266 2.19 -3.77 -18.51
N THR A 267 1.72 -3.50 -19.71
CA THR A 267 2.52 -3.55 -20.95
C THR A 267 2.95 -2.18 -21.47
N ALA A 268 2.37 -1.10 -20.96
CA ALA A 268 2.63 0.25 -21.44
C ALA A 268 2.42 1.29 -20.34
N ILE A 269 3.02 2.47 -20.54
CA ILE A 269 2.76 3.67 -19.77
C ILE A 269 2.31 4.78 -20.72
N THR A 270 1.38 5.61 -20.30
CA THR A 270 0.88 6.75 -21.08
C THR A 270 1.28 8.05 -20.40
N ARG A 271 1.93 8.96 -21.13
CA ARG A 271 2.19 10.33 -20.66
C ARG A 271 0.91 11.15 -20.80
N GLU A 272 0.45 11.74 -19.70
CA GLU A 272 -0.60 12.77 -19.71
C GLU A 272 0.01 14.16 -19.72
N THR A 273 -0.72 15.10 -20.31
CA THR A 273 -0.37 16.53 -20.33
C THR A 273 -1.50 17.37 -19.76
N ASP A 274 -1.20 18.57 -19.26
CA ASP A 274 -2.19 19.48 -18.70
C ASP A 274 -3.35 19.81 -19.67
N ASN A 275 -3.13 19.64 -20.97
CA ASN A 275 -4.12 19.92 -22.02
C ASN A 275 -5.12 18.76 -22.22
N ASP A 276 -4.87 17.59 -21.65
CA ASP A 276 -5.71 16.40 -21.84
C ASP A 276 -6.99 16.45 -20.98
N HIS A 277 -7.04 17.36 -20.02
CA HIS A 277 -8.13 17.46 -19.05
C HIS A 277 -8.60 18.90 -18.82
N LEU A 278 -9.87 19.05 -18.42
CA LEU A 278 -10.37 20.31 -17.90
C LEU A 278 -9.73 20.59 -16.53
N GLY A 279 -8.97 21.66 -16.43
CA GLY A 279 -8.33 22.09 -15.18
C GLY A 279 -9.40 22.52 -14.16
N LEU A 280 -9.62 21.71 -13.14
CA LEU A 280 -10.43 22.03 -11.98
C LEU A 280 -9.52 22.05 -10.75
N ASP A 281 -9.49 23.18 -10.04
CA ASP A 281 -8.79 23.22 -8.76
C ASP A 281 -9.48 22.34 -7.70
N ALA A 282 -8.74 22.00 -6.64
CA ALA A 282 -9.22 21.11 -5.59
C ALA A 282 -10.50 21.62 -4.89
N ALA A 283 -10.62 22.95 -4.71
CA ALA A 283 -11.79 23.57 -4.08
C ALA A 283 -13.01 23.48 -4.98
N SER A 284 -12.86 23.79 -6.28
CA SER A 284 -13.93 23.66 -7.28
C SER A 284 -14.41 22.22 -7.41
N ARG A 285 -13.49 21.25 -7.48
CA ARG A 285 -13.82 19.82 -7.54
C ARG A 285 -14.62 19.37 -6.33
N ARG A 286 -14.21 19.78 -5.13
CA ARG A 286 -14.92 19.48 -3.87
C ARG A 286 -16.32 20.13 -3.83
N ASN A 287 -16.42 21.40 -4.19
CA ASN A 287 -17.67 22.14 -4.13
C ASN A 287 -18.71 21.66 -5.17
N LEU A 288 -18.25 21.13 -6.30
CA LEU A 288 -19.12 20.54 -7.32
C LEU A 288 -19.61 19.13 -6.95
N GLU A 289 -19.11 18.54 -5.86
CA GLU A 289 -19.49 17.21 -5.39
C GLU A 289 -19.47 16.15 -6.50
N ILE A 290 -18.46 16.19 -7.37
CA ILE A 290 -18.41 15.34 -8.59
C ILE A 290 -18.35 13.86 -8.20
N VAL A 291 -17.43 13.48 -7.31
CA VAL A 291 -17.20 12.09 -6.88
C VAL A 291 -17.43 11.85 -5.40
N ARG A 292 -17.43 12.90 -4.58
CA ARG A 292 -17.72 12.85 -3.14
C ARG A 292 -18.49 14.07 -2.72
N THR A 293 -19.44 13.89 -1.80
CA THR A 293 -20.15 15.02 -1.18
C THR A 293 -19.22 15.79 -0.22
N LEU A 294 -19.61 16.99 0.17
CA LEU A 294 -18.89 17.77 1.21
C LEU A 294 -18.77 17.02 2.55
N ARG A 295 -19.65 16.04 2.78
CA ARG A 295 -19.62 15.14 3.95
C ARG A 295 -18.71 13.91 3.75
N GLY A 296 -18.09 13.75 2.57
CA GLY A 296 -17.22 12.63 2.25
C GLY A 296 -17.91 11.37 1.73
N GLU A 297 -19.25 11.41 1.54
CA GLU A 297 -20.02 10.28 1.02
C GLU A 297 -19.83 10.16 -0.51
N GLN A 298 -19.85 8.93 -1.03
CA GLN A 298 -19.77 8.65 -2.47
C GLN A 298 -21.18 8.57 -3.13
N THR A 299 -22.23 8.50 -2.33
CA THR A 299 -23.62 8.51 -2.78
C THR A 299 -24.13 9.95 -2.93
N ASN A 300 -25.12 10.17 -3.82
CA ASN A 300 -25.69 11.49 -4.11
C ASN A 300 -24.69 12.50 -4.70
N THR A 301 -23.70 12.02 -5.44
CA THR A 301 -22.76 12.83 -6.20
C THR A 301 -23.17 12.90 -7.67
N LEU A 302 -22.59 13.83 -8.45
CA LEU A 302 -22.80 13.87 -9.89
C LEU A 302 -22.44 12.55 -10.54
N PHE A 303 -21.27 11.98 -10.20
CA PHE A 303 -20.81 10.69 -10.71
C PHE A 303 -21.78 9.56 -10.34
N SER A 304 -22.17 9.42 -9.07
CA SER A 304 -23.06 8.34 -8.63
C SER A 304 -24.46 8.41 -9.27
N THR A 305 -24.89 9.60 -9.70
CA THR A 305 -26.17 9.79 -10.40
C THR A 305 -26.07 9.40 -11.88
N MET A 306 -24.89 9.57 -12.49
CA MET A 306 -24.63 9.24 -13.90
C MET A 306 -24.12 7.82 -14.11
N ASP A 307 -23.50 7.23 -13.09
CA ASP A 307 -22.95 5.87 -13.13
C ASP A 307 -24.07 4.84 -12.96
N LEU A 308 -24.55 4.35 -14.07
CA LEU A 308 -25.56 3.29 -14.15
C LEU A 308 -24.95 1.90 -14.35
N SER A 309 -23.65 1.77 -14.30
CA SER A 309 -22.92 0.52 -14.64
C SER A 309 -23.30 -0.67 -13.75
N LEU A 310 -23.64 -0.42 -12.49
CA LEU A 310 -24.03 -1.47 -11.54
C LEU A 310 -25.53 -1.80 -11.53
N ILE A 311 -26.38 -1.02 -12.20
CA ILE A 311 -27.84 -1.24 -12.22
C ILE A 311 -28.20 -2.48 -13.04
N HIS A 312 -27.42 -2.81 -14.06
CA HIS A 312 -27.69 -3.95 -14.95
C HIS A 312 -27.24 -5.31 -14.40
N ILE A 313 -26.49 -5.35 -13.30
CA ILE A 313 -26.00 -6.61 -12.69
C ILE A 313 -27.12 -7.32 -11.92
N SER A 314 -28.22 -6.66 -11.57
CA SER A 314 -29.31 -7.20 -10.76
C SER A 314 -30.65 -7.37 -11.47
N GLU A 315 -30.69 -7.33 -12.80
CA GLU A 315 -31.93 -7.71 -13.49
C GLU A 315 -32.17 -9.23 -13.35
N PRO A 316 -33.23 -9.66 -12.63
CA PRO A 316 -33.60 -11.06 -12.65
C PRO A 316 -33.99 -11.41 -14.06
N THR A 317 -33.34 -12.44 -14.63
CA THR A 317 -33.76 -13.06 -15.85
C THR A 317 -35.26 -13.35 -15.75
N ARG A 318 -36.12 -12.60 -16.43
CA ARG A 318 -37.51 -12.98 -16.61
C ARG A 318 -37.49 -14.30 -17.35
N GLN A 319 -37.70 -15.40 -16.64
CA GLN A 319 -38.13 -16.64 -17.27
C GLN A 319 -39.44 -16.32 -17.99
N ALA A 320 -39.40 -16.39 -19.30
CA ALA A 320 -40.61 -16.44 -20.09
C ALA A 320 -41.31 -17.73 -19.69
N GLU A 321 -42.40 -17.61 -18.95
CA GLU A 321 -43.37 -18.69 -18.84
C GLU A 321 -44.00 -18.86 -20.21
N ILE A 322 -43.77 -20.03 -20.79
CA ILE A 322 -44.47 -20.56 -21.98
C ILE A 322 -45.66 -21.36 -21.49
#